data_396cfc10cc703a1f2e4e8c2d843a2be6
#
_entry.id   396cfc10cc703a1f2e4e8c2d843a2be6
#
_cell.length_a   1.000
_cell.length_b   1.000
_cell.length_c   1.000
_cell.angle_alpha   90.00
_cell.angle_beta   90.00
_cell.angle_gamma   90.00
#
_symmetry.space_group_name_H-M   'P 1'
#
loop_
_entity.id
_entity.type
_entity.pdbx_description
1 polymer ?
#
loop_
_entity_poly.entity_id
_entity_poly.type
_entity_poly.pdbx_seq_one_letter_code
_entity_poly.pdbx_strand_id
1 'polypeptide(L)'
;MGLKILHSADWHLGSPFAGFDDSQRALLRQEQQSIPGKISQLCRREKCDLMLLAGDIFDGEPPRETVEALKKALSECGARVFITPGNHDFYAPGSLWLEESWPENVYVFTGGLEAVTIPELNCRVYGAGYQSMDSAPLLENFHAEGSEKYCIAVLHGDPTRNIRGCVANGIP
;
A
#
# COMPACT_ATOMS: atom_id res chain seq x y z
N MET A 1 -22.79 10.43 8.46
CA MET A 1 -22.23 9.09 8.54
C MET A 1 -20.73 9.20 8.81
N GLY A 2 -20.10 8.21 9.44
CA GLY A 2 -18.65 8.16 9.63
C GLY A 2 -17.98 7.58 8.38
N LEU A 3 -16.71 7.96 8.13
CA LEU A 3 -15.88 7.38 7.09
C LEU A 3 -15.45 5.96 7.52
N LYS A 4 -15.67 4.97 6.65
CA LYS A 4 -15.26 3.59 6.89
C LYS A 4 -14.04 3.24 6.03
N ILE A 5 -12.97 2.82 6.68
CA ILE A 5 -11.68 2.57 6.05
C ILE A 5 -11.27 1.12 6.31
N LEU A 6 -10.79 0.44 5.27
CA LEU A 6 -10.02 -0.78 5.39
C LEU A 6 -8.55 -0.43 5.21
N HIS A 7 -7.71 -0.81 6.17
CA HIS A 7 -6.26 -0.64 6.10
C HIS A 7 -5.57 -2.00 6.12
N SER A 8 -4.58 -2.16 5.27
CA SER A 8 -3.70 -3.34 5.22
C SER A 8 -2.31 -2.96 4.71
N ALA A 9 -1.31 -3.80 4.97
CA ALA A 9 0.08 -3.62 4.55
C ALA A 9 0.78 -4.98 4.46
N ASP A 10 2.00 -5.01 3.96
CA ASP A 10 2.96 -6.12 4.07
C ASP A 10 2.40 -7.46 3.53
N TRP A 11 1.84 -7.43 2.33
CA TRP A 11 1.33 -8.65 1.68
C TRP A 11 2.44 -9.50 1.08
N HIS A 12 3.54 -8.88 0.66
CA HIS A 12 4.70 -9.52 0.06
C HIS A 12 4.35 -10.54 -1.03
N LEU A 13 3.40 -10.19 -1.90
CA LEU A 13 2.96 -11.05 -3.01
C LEU A 13 4.16 -11.42 -3.89
N GLY A 14 4.33 -12.71 -4.15
CA GLY A 14 5.46 -13.23 -4.89
C GLY A 14 6.63 -13.69 -4.03
N SER A 15 6.54 -13.61 -2.71
CA SER A 15 7.60 -14.07 -1.79
C SER A 15 8.02 -15.51 -2.08
N PRO A 16 9.32 -15.78 -2.15
CA PRO A 16 9.85 -17.09 -2.52
C PRO A 16 9.65 -18.17 -1.45
N PHE A 17 9.43 -17.80 -0.16
CA PHE A 17 9.33 -18.72 0.98
C PHE A 17 10.49 -19.73 1.05
N ALA A 18 11.74 -19.26 0.81
CA ALA A 18 12.91 -20.09 0.64
C ALA A 18 13.26 -20.97 1.84
N GLY A 19 12.80 -20.61 3.06
CA GLY A 19 13.06 -21.36 4.29
C GLY A 19 12.14 -22.58 4.52
N PHE A 20 11.20 -22.86 3.60
CA PHE A 20 10.20 -23.91 3.73
C PHE A 20 10.42 -25.04 2.72
N ASP A 21 9.95 -26.27 3.04
CA ASP A 21 9.93 -27.36 2.07
C ASP A 21 8.93 -27.10 0.93
N ASP A 22 8.98 -27.92 -0.14
CA ASP A 22 8.18 -27.69 -1.34
C ASP A 22 6.65 -27.73 -1.10
N SER A 23 6.20 -28.61 -0.20
CA SER A 23 4.77 -28.72 0.12
C SER A 23 4.28 -27.54 0.93
N GLN A 24 5.03 -27.12 1.92
CA GLN A 24 4.75 -25.93 2.73
C GLN A 24 4.78 -24.67 1.87
N ARG A 25 5.79 -24.55 0.99
CA ARG A 25 5.93 -23.42 0.06
C ARG A 25 4.75 -23.31 -0.89
N ALA A 26 4.27 -24.42 -1.43
CA ALA A 26 3.11 -24.42 -2.30
C ALA A 26 1.85 -23.93 -1.58
N LEU A 27 1.64 -24.40 -0.34
CA LEU A 27 0.51 -23.95 0.49
C LEU A 27 0.60 -22.46 0.83
N LEU A 28 1.76 -21.98 1.27
CA LEU A 28 1.98 -20.58 1.62
C LEU A 28 1.75 -19.65 0.43
N ARG A 29 2.23 -20.03 -0.76
CA ARG A 29 1.98 -19.27 -1.99
C ARG A 29 0.49 -19.22 -2.35
N GLN A 30 -0.21 -20.34 -2.23
CA GLN A 30 -1.65 -20.38 -2.49
C GLN A 30 -2.42 -19.47 -1.54
N GLU A 31 -2.11 -19.51 -0.23
CA GLU A 31 -2.72 -18.62 0.76
C GLU A 31 -2.40 -17.16 0.48
N GLN A 32 -1.14 -16.84 0.20
CA GLN A 32 -0.72 -15.49 -0.13
C GLN A 32 -1.45 -14.94 -1.38
N GLN A 33 -1.54 -15.71 -2.45
CA GLN A 33 -2.27 -15.34 -3.67
C GLN A 33 -3.77 -15.12 -3.42
N SER A 34 -4.33 -15.69 -2.36
CA SER A 34 -5.73 -15.49 -2.00
C SER A 34 -6.00 -14.16 -1.26
N ILE A 35 -4.95 -13.49 -0.73
CA ILE A 35 -5.07 -12.27 0.08
C ILE A 35 -5.80 -11.14 -0.65
N PRO A 36 -5.42 -10.74 -1.89
CA PRO A 36 -6.09 -9.64 -2.58
C PRO A 36 -7.60 -9.85 -2.69
N GLY A 37 -8.01 -11.07 -3.07
CA GLY A 37 -9.43 -11.42 -3.20
C GLY A 37 -10.18 -11.39 -1.86
N LYS A 38 -9.59 -11.94 -0.80
CA LYS A 38 -10.17 -11.93 0.56
C LYS A 38 -10.36 -10.51 1.08
N ILE A 39 -9.34 -9.66 0.92
CA ILE A 39 -9.38 -8.27 1.39
C ILE A 39 -10.38 -7.43 0.57
N SER A 40 -10.40 -7.60 -0.75
CA SER A 40 -11.39 -6.94 -1.62
C SER A 40 -12.82 -7.32 -1.26
N GLN A 41 -13.09 -8.61 -1.05
CA GLN A 41 -14.41 -9.09 -0.61
C GLN A 41 -14.80 -8.53 0.76
N LEU A 42 -13.85 -8.46 1.70
CA LEU A 42 -14.07 -7.85 3.01
C LEU A 42 -14.44 -6.36 2.87
N CYS A 43 -13.66 -5.60 2.10
CA CYS A 43 -13.91 -4.19 1.83
C CYS A 43 -15.32 -3.95 1.29
N ARG A 44 -15.71 -4.72 0.29
CA ARG A 44 -17.04 -4.66 -0.35
C ARG A 44 -18.17 -5.06 0.59
N ARG A 45 -18.00 -6.16 1.34
CA ARG A 45 -18.99 -6.64 2.33
C ARG A 45 -19.24 -5.61 3.41
N GLU A 46 -18.17 -5.00 3.91
CA GLU A 46 -18.23 -3.97 4.95
C GLU A 46 -18.63 -2.59 4.41
N LYS A 47 -18.75 -2.44 3.07
CA LYS A 47 -19.05 -1.17 2.40
C LYS A 47 -18.08 -0.07 2.83
N CYS A 48 -16.78 -0.36 2.74
CA CYS A 48 -15.76 0.64 3.03
C CYS A 48 -15.76 1.75 1.99
N ASP A 49 -15.52 2.97 2.42
CA ASP A 49 -15.38 4.14 1.54
C ASP A 49 -13.97 4.19 0.94
N LEU A 50 -12.97 3.80 1.73
CA LEU A 50 -11.56 3.80 1.36
C LEU A 50 -10.90 2.46 1.70
N MET A 51 -9.93 2.08 0.85
CA MET A 51 -8.95 1.04 1.14
C MET A 51 -7.56 1.68 1.11
N LEU A 52 -6.78 1.51 2.18
CA LEU A 52 -5.43 2.03 2.31
C LEU A 52 -4.45 0.86 2.38
N LEU A 53 -3.52 0.81 1.43
CA LEU A 53 -2.48 -0.21 1.35
C LEU A 53 -1.12 0.43 1.62
N ALA A 54 -0.59 0.17 2.80
CA ALA A 54 0.58 0.88 3.33
C ALA A 54 1.88 0.10 3.10
N GLY A 55 2.23 -0.10 1.83
CA GLY A 55 3.53 -0.60 1.37
C GLY A 55 3.73 -2.11 1.44
N ASP A 56 4.81 -2.54 0.81
CA ASP A 56 5.26 -3.93 0.72
C ASP A 56 4.15 -4.89 0.23
N ILE A 57 3.45 -4.46 -0.81
CA ILE A 57 2.42 -5.28 -1.46
C ILE A 57 3.07 -6.41 -2.26
N PHE A 58 4.21 -6.14 -2.86
CA PHE A 58 5.00 -7.14 -3.57
C PHE A 58 6.34 -7.40 -2.88
N ASP A 59 6.89 -8.58 -3.11
CA ASP A 59 8.25 -8.95 -2.72
C ASP A 59 9.09 -9.17 -4.00
N GLY A 60 9.73 -8.09 -4.47
CA GLY A 60 10.46 -8.07 -5.73
C GLY A 60 9.55 -8.08 -6.97
N GLU A 61 9.90 -8.89 -7.97
CA GLU A 61 9.17 -9.04 -9.23
C GLU A 61 8.21 -10.25 -9.16
N PRO A 62 6.93 -10.06 -8.86
CA PRO A 62 5.97 -11.15 -8.80
C PRO A 62 5.63 -11.67 -10.21
N PRO A 63 5.13 -12.90 -10.33
CA PRO A 63 4.57 -13.41 -11.58
C PRO A 63 3.44 -12.51 -12.11
N ARG A 64 3.34 -12.37 -13.44
CA ARG A 64 2.33 -11.52 -14.08
C ARG A 64 0.90 -11.87 -13.65
N GLU A 65 0.59 -13.14 -13.47
CA GLU A 65 -0.71 -13.59 -12.99
C GLU A 65 -1.05 -13.04 -11.59
N THR A 66 -0.05 -12.84 -10.73
CA THR A 66 -0.22 -12.23 -9.40
C THR A 66 -0.60 -10.77 -9.52
N VAL A 67 0.05 -10.03 -10.43
CA VAL A 67 -0.25 -8.62 -10.70
C VAL A 67 -1.68 -8.46 -11.25
N GLU A 68 -2.06 -9.28 -12.22
CA GLU A 68 -3.40 -9.24 -12.81
C GLU A 68 -4.49 -9.63 -11.80
N ALA A 69 -4.22 -10.61 -10.92
CA ALA A 69 -5.12 -10.98 -9.84
C ALA A 69 -5.32 -9.83 -8.83
N LEU A 70 -4.24 -9.11 -8.50
CA LEU A 70 -4.31 -7.93 -7.65
C LEU A 70 -5.16 -6.84 -8.31
N LYS A 71 -4.86 -6.46 -9.55
CA LYS A 71 -5.61 -5.44 -10.29
C LYS A 71 -7.10 -5.75 -10.33
N LYS A 72 -7.45 -7.00 -10.65
CA LYS A 72 -8.84 -7.46 -10.65
C LYS A 72 -9.48 -7.30 -9.28
N ALA A 73 -8.82 -7.77 -8.22
CA ALA A 73 -9.34 -7.67 -6.86
C ALA A 73 -9.57 -6.20 -6.44
N LEU A 74 -8.63 -5.32 -6.74
CA LEU A 74 -8.75 -3.90 -6.41
C LEU A 74 -9.87 -3.21 -7.20
N SER A 75 -10.05 -3.53 -8.49
CA SER A 75 -11.14 -2.98 -9.29
C SER A 75 -12.54 -3.38 -8.78
N GLU A 76 -12.63 -4.54 -8.13
CA GLU A 76 -13.90 -5.11 -7.63
C GLU A 76 -14.19 -4.75 -6.16
N CYS A 77 -13.29 -4.07 -5.44
CA CYS A 77 -13.43 -3.84 -4.00
C CYS A 77 -14.55 -2.85 -3.62
N GLY A 78 -14.99 -2.02 -4.57
CA GLY A 78 -16.08 -1.05 -4.38
C GLY A 78 -15.70 0.20 -3.61
N ALA A 79 -14.41 0.43 -3.33
CA ALA A 79 -13.87 1.57 -2.60
C ALA A 79 -12.81 2.31 -3.46
N ARG A 80 -12.47 3.53 -3.09
CA ARG A 80 -11.23 4.16 -3.57
C ARG A 80 -10.05 3.54 -2.86
N VAL A 81 -9.02 3.20 -3.61
CA VAL A 81 -7.82 2.54 -3.10
C VAL A 81 -6.64 3.49 -3.19
N PHE A 82 -5.91 3.62 -2.09
CA PHE A 82 -4.67 4.38 -2.01
C PHE A 82 -3.54 3.46 -1.64
N ILE A 83 -2.47 3.46 -2.43
CA ILE A 83 -1.30 2.61 -2.24
C ILE A 83 -0.08 3.48 -2.07
N THR A 84 0.71 3.19 -1.04
CA THR A 84 2.07 3.70 -0.92
C THR A 84 3.04 2.55 -1.17
N PRO A 85 3.92 2.62 -2.17
CA PRO A 85 5.01 1.66 -2.30
C PRO A 85 5.89 1.61 -1.04
N GLY A 86 6.29 0.41 -0.64
CA GLY A 86 7.22 0.19 0.47
C GLY A 86 8.65 0.01 -0.01
N ASN A 87 9.52 -0.48 0.87
CA ASN A 87 10.92 -0.68 0.54
C ASN A 87 11.19 -1.98 -0.25
N HIS A 88 10.29 -2.96 -0.22
CA HIS A 88 10.40 -4.18 -1.05
C HIS A 88 9.85 -3.97 -2.46
N ASP A 89 8.96 -3.00 -2.65
CA ASP A 89 8.28 -2.74 -3.92
C ASP A 89 8.33 -1.25 -4.32
N PHE A 90 9.45 -0.57 -4.04
CA PHE A 90 9.60 0.87 -4.21
C PHE A 90 9.32 1.35 -5.64
N TYR A 91 8.87 2.62 -5.74
CA TYR A 91 8.60 3.30 -7.01
C TYR A 91 9.90 3.77 -7.66
N ALA A 92 10.29 3.15 -8.76
CA ALA A 92 11.48 3.48 -9.53
C ALA A 92 11.26 3.16 -11.02
N PRO A 93 12.10 3.64 -11.93
CA PRO A 93 12.10 3.19 -13.32
C PRO A 93 12.15 1.65 -13.41
N GLY A 94 11.22 1.07 -14.16
CA GLY A 94 11.07 -0.38 -14.28
C GLY A 94 10.24 -1.04 -13.16
N SER A 95 9.76 -0.30 -12.15
CA SER A 95 8.88 -0.85 -11.14
C SER A 95 7.47 -1.11 -11.68
N LEU A 96 6.78 -2.10 -11.13
CA LEU A 96 5.39 -2.40 -11.47
C LEU A 96 4.46 -1.20 -11.26
N TRP A 97 4.77 -0.34 -10.28
CA TRP A 97 3.98 0.85 -10.01
C TRP A 97 4.01 1.87 -11.14
N LEU A 98 5.09 1.91 -11.92
CA LEU A 98 5.27 2.80 -13.07
C LEU A 98 4.85 2.13 -14.39
N GLU A 99 5.22 0.86 -14.59
CA GLU A 99 5.07 0.18 -15.88
C GLU A 99 3.64 -0.35 -16.11
N GLU A 100 2.88 -0.58 -15.04
CA GLU A 100 1.55 -1.16 -15.11
C GLU A 100 0.43 -0.09 -15.08
N SER A 101 -0.62 -0.31 -15.87
CA SER A 101 -1.85 0.47 -15.77
C SER A 101 -2.70 -0.07 -14.62
N TRP A 102 -2.97 0.77 -13.62
CA TRP A 102 -3.80 0.43 -12.48
C TRP A 102 -5.29 0.76 -12.73
N PRO A 103 -6.25 0.11 -12.05
CA PRO A 103 -7.66 0.43 -12.16
C PRO A 103 -7.97 1.90 -11.79
N GLU A 104 -9.02 2.47 -12.37
CA GLU A 104 -9.39 3.89 -12.16
C GLU A 104 -9.65 4.28 -10.71
N ASN A 105 -10.08 3.32 -9.88
CA ASN A 105 -10.30 3.53 -8.45
C ASN A 105 -9.03 3.42 -7.61
N VAL A 106 -7.86 3.14 -8.20
CA VAL A 106 -6.57 2.98 -7.53
C VAL A 106 -5.70 4.21 -7.76
N TYR A 107 -5.21 4.79 -6.68
CA TYR A 107 -4.19 5.84 -6.68
C TYR A 107 -2.92 5.33 -6.02
N VAL A 108 -1.80 5.43 -6.73
CA VAL A 108 -0.48 5.05 -6.20
C VAL A 108 0.32 6.32 -5.93
N PHE A 109 0.77 6.50 -4.70
CA PHE A 109 1.68 7.58 -4.33
C PHE A 109 3.10 7.27 -4.84
N THR A 110 3.67 8.15 -5.65
CA THR A 110 4.84 7.83 -6.47
C THR A 110 6.15 8.45 -5.99
N GLY A 111 6.14 9.17 -4.89
CA GLY A 111 7.35 9.86 -4.46
C GLY A 111 7.21 10.57 -3.14
N GLY A 112 7.68 11.81 -3.10
CA GLY A 112 7.56 12.66 -1.92
C GLY A 112 6.12 12.83 -1.44
N LEU A 113 5.95 13.36 -0.25
CA LEU A 113 4.63 13.51 0.36
C LEU A 113 3.71 14.38 -0.53
N GLU A 114 2.60 13.80 -0.93
CA GLU A 114 1.55 14.43 -1.73
C GLU A 114 0.18 14.18 -1.13
N ALA A 115 -0.86 14.89 -1.61
CA ALA A 115 -2.19 14.79 -1.07
C ALA A 115 -3.25 14.67 -2.15
N VAL A 116 -4.24 13.82 -1.94
CA VAL A 116 -5.43 13.66 -2.78
C VAL A 116 -6.66 14.04 -1.99
N THR A 117 -7.42 15.01 -2.49
CA THR A 117 -8.70 15.41 -1.89
C THR A 117 -9.85 14.61 -2.49
N ILE A 118 -10.75 14.15 -1.62
CA ILE A 118 -11.97 13.40 -1.98
C ILE A 118 -13.16 14.23 -1.47
N PRO A 119 -13.67 15.17 -2.28
CA PRO A 119 -14.69 16.11 -1.84
C PRO A 119 -15.98 15.44 -1.36
N GLU A 120 -16.42 14.37 -2.03
CA GLU A 120 -17.64 13.63 -1.69
C GLU A 120 -17.59 12.95 -0.33
N LEU A 121 -16.37 12.68 0.20
CA LEU A 121 -16.15 12.12 1.53
C LEU A 121 -15.70 13.15 2.55
N ASN A 122 -15.51 14.40 2.12
CA ASN A 122 -14.91 15.48 2.93
C ASN A 122 -13.60 14.97 3.58
N CYS A 123 -12.75 14.38 2.74
CA CYS A 123 -11.54 13.67 3.15
C CYS A 123 -10.35 14.09 2.29
N ARG A 124 -9.18 14.20 2.92
CA ARG A 124 -7.88 14.36 2.27
C ARG A 124 -6.96 13.23 2.71
N VAL A 125 -6.39 12.54 1.73
CA VAL A 125 -5.44 11.44 1.96
C VAL A 125 -4.06 11.91 1.55
N TYR A 126 -3.13 11.88 2.48
CA TYR A 126 -1.71 12.13 2.28
C TYR A 126 -1.00 10.80 2.12
N GLY A 127 -0.01 10.74 1.24
CA GLY A 127 0.82 9.56 1.08
C GLY A 127 2.17 9.91 0.47
N ALA A 128 3.12 9.00 0.65
CA ALA A 128 4.42 9.04 0.04
C ALA A 128 4.88 7.61 -0.26
N GLY A 129 5.49 7.39 -1.42
CA GLY A 129 6.06 6.10 -1.81
C GLY A 129 7.56 6.07 -1.63
N TYR A 130 8.08 4.91 -1.25
CA TYR A 130 9.52 4.66 -1.29
C TYR A 130 10.03 4.73 -2.73
N GLN A 131 11.21 5.32 -2.93
CA GLN A 131 11.90 5.40 -4.22
C GLN A 131 13.16 4.52 -4.28
N SER A 132 13.51 3.90 -3.17
CA SER A 132 14.62 2.96 -3.01
C SER A 132 14.40 2.12 -1.75
N MET A 133 15.29 1.18 -1.47
CA MET A 133 15.27 0.38 -0.23
C MET A 133 15.31 1.24 1.04
N ASP A 134 15.94 2.41 0.96
CA ASP A 134 16.04 3.37 2.06
C ASP A 134 15.22 4.61 1.75
N SER A 135 14.58 5.19 2.75
CA SER A 135 13.82 6.44 2.64
C SER A 135 14.27 7.45 3.68
N ALA A 136 14.23 8.73 3.30
CA ALA A 136 14.30 9.82 4.27
C ALA A 136 13.03 9.81 5.16
N PRO A 137 13.04 10.47 6.33
CA PRO A 137 11.86 10.63 7.17
C PRO A 137 10.71 11.26 6.38
N LEU A 138 9.61 10.53 6.20
CA LEU A 138 8.49 10.94 5.33
C LEU A 138 7.62 12.03 5.96
N LEU A 139 7.62 12.17 7.27
CA LEU A 139 6.80 13.14 8.02
C LEU A 139 7.62 14.28 8.64
N GLU A 140 8.88 14.45 8.26
CA GLU A 140 9.69 15.56 8.76
C GLU A 140 9.05 16.90 8.40
N ASN A 141 8.69 17.69 9.42
CA ASN A 141 7.99 18.99 9.26
C ASN A 141 6.62 18.90 8.58
N PHE A 142 5.99 17.73 8.60
CA PHE A 142 4.64 17.56 8.04
C PHE A 142 3.60 18.31 8.87
N HIS A 143 2.77 19.07 8.18
CA HIS A 143 1.56 19.69 8.72
C HIS A 143 0.40 19.38 7.77
N ALA A 144 -0.68 18.82 8.32
CA ALA A 144 -1.88 18.61 7.53
C ALA A 144 -2.50 19.95 7.14
N GLU A 145 -2.74 20.13 5.85
CA GLU A 145 -3.38 21.32 5.27
C GLU A 145 -4.80 21.01 4.83
N GLY A 146 -5.63 22.05 4.76
CA GLY A 146 -6.99 21.93 4.25
C GLY A 146 -8.05 22.04 5.36
N SER A 147 -9.31 22.04 4.93
CA SER A 147 -10.49 22.17 5.80
C SER A 147 -11.33 20.90 5.83
N GLU A 148 -10.84 19.83 5.24
CA GLU A 148 -11.54 18.57 5.18
C GLU A 148 -11.74 17.99 6.58
N LYS A 149 -12.91 17.38 6.79
CA LYS A 149 -13.26 16.77 8.07
C LYS A 149 -12.31 15.62 8.46
N TYR A 150 -11.84 14.89 7.45
CA TYR A 150 -10.93 13.76 7.63
C TYR A 150 -9.62 14.02 6.91
N CYS A 151 -8.53 14.07 7.66
CA CYS A 151 -7.17 14.11 7.14
C CYS A 151 -6.47 12.80 7.54
N ILE A 152 -6.02 12.03 6.54
CA ILE A 152 -5.47 10.70 6.74
C ILE A 152 -4.10 10.67 6.08
N ALA A 153 -3.09 10.16 6.79
CA ALA A 153 -1.79 9.85 6.20
C ALA A 153 -1.67 8.33 6.06
N VAL A 154 -1.31 7.85 4.86
CA VAL A 154 -0.96 6.46 4.58
C VAL A 154 0.50 6.43 4.16
N LEU A 155 1.30 5.71 4.93
CA LEU A 155 2.76 5.64 4.80
C LEU A 155 3.25 4.25 5.16
N HIS A 156 4.34 3.84 4.54
CA HIS A 156 5.08 2.64 4.93
C HIS A 156 6.29 3.03 5.78
N GLY A 157 6.63 2.23 6.80
CA GLY A 157 7.82 2.40 7.63
C GLY A 157 7.58 2.13 9.11
N ASP A 158 8.66 2.15 9.88
CA ASP A 158 8.66 1.95 11.33
C ASP A 158 8.63 3.28 12.09
N PRO A 159 7.74 3.45 13.08
CA PRO A 159 7.78 4.59 13.97
C PRO A 159 8.96 4.44 14.93
N THR A 160 10.08 5.13 14.67
CA THR A 160 11.26 5.09 15.55
C THR A 160 11.18 6.19 16.60
N ARG A 161 11.16 5.81 17.87
CA ARG A 161 11.44 6.73 18.99
C ARG A 161 12.93 6.73 19.28
N ASN A 162 13.65 7.81 18.91
CA ASN A 162 15.01 8.10 19.35
C ASN A 162 16.03 6.97 19.17
N ILE A 163 16.25 6.51 17.95
CA ILE A 163 17.43 5.72 17.66
C ILE A 163 18.51 6.68 17.19
N ARG A 164 19.45 7.01 18.08
CA ARG A 164 20.68 7.71 17.69
C ARG A 164 21.43 6.84 16.69
N GLY A 165 21.43 7.22 15.43
CA GLY A 165 22.38 6.73 14.44
C GLY A 165 21.94 5.56 13.56
N CYS A 166 20.71 5.10 13.57
CA CYS A 166 20.18 4.19 12.56
C CYS A 166 18.80 4.65 12.13
N VAL A 167 18.71 5.24 10.97
CA VAL A 167 17.42 5.51 10.32
C VAL A 167 17.43 4.75 8.99
N ALA A 168 17.28 3.46 9.07
CA ALA A 168 16.68 2.75 7.97
C ALA A 168 15.16 2.80 8.23
N ASN A 169 14.38 3.38 7.34
CA ASN A 169 12.92 3.31 7.29
C ASN A 169 12.14 3.97 8.45
N GLY A 170 12.74 4.88 9.21
CA GLY A 170 12.06 5.50 10.35
C GLY A 170 11.10 6.62 9.98
N ILE A 171 9.90 6.57 10.55
CA ILE A 171 8.98 7.71 10.66
C ILE A 171 9.30 8.40 12.00
N PRO A 172 9.58 9.72 12.04
CA PRO A 172 9.96 10.44 13.25
C PRO A 172 8.85 10.47 14.31
#